data_e3d371fcc15480e66114ed626b2710c7
#
_entry.id   e3d371fcc15480e66114ed626b2710c7
#
_cell.length_a   1.000
_cell.length_b   1.000
_cell.length_c   1.000
_cell.angle_alpha   90.00
_cell.angle_beta   90.00
_cell.angle_gamma   90.00
#
_symmetry.space_group_name_H-M   'P 1'
#
loop_
_entity.id
_entity.type
_entity.pdbx_description
1 polymer ?
#
loop_
_entity_poly.entity_id
_entity_poly.type
_entity_poly.pdbx_seq_one_letter_code
_entity_poly.pdbx_strand_id
1 'polypeptide(L)'
;MGLAHLQRTGHRPVALVGGGTGLIGDPSGKTAERQLVSAEEIEKNSRALEKQLERFLDFKGPKAARMLDNATWLRPLKAVEFMRDVGKHFTVNYMLAKDSVQSRIEGGISFTEFSYMLLQAYDFLELNRREGVTLQIGGSDQWGNITAGLELIRRADGKTAHALTMPLVTTATGTKFGKTEAGAV
;
A
#
# COMPACT_ATOMS: atom_id res chain seq x y z
N MET A 1 -4.74 8.53 11.41
CA MET A 1 -4.36 8.55 12.85
C MET A 1 -2.86 8.28 13.02
N GLY A 2 -2.30 7.13 12.61
CA GLY A 2 -0.88 6.80 12.80
C GLY A 2 0.10 7.85 12.26
N LEU A 3 -0.07 8.31 11.02
CA LEU A 3 0.76 9.36 10.43
C LEU A 3 0.72 10.67 11.24
N ALA A 4 -0.45 11.04 11.76
CA ALA A 4 -0.60 12.25 12.57
C ALA A 4 0.15 12.15 13.90
N HIS A 5 0.17 10.98 14.54
CA HIS A 5 0.98 10.76 15.73
C HIS A 5 2.48 10.88 15.43
N LEU A 6 2.94 10.25 14.35
CA LEU A 6 4.33 10.34 13.92
C LEU A 6 4.73 11.79 13.57
N GLN A 7 3.84 12.56 12.93
CA GLN A 7 4.11 13.97 12.65
C GLN A 7 4.27 14.80 13.93
N ARG A 8 3.40 14.60 14.92
CA ARG A 8 3.47 15.29 16.22
C ARG A 8 4.75 14.97 17.01
N THR A 9 5.32 13.78 16.79
CA THR A 9 6.61 13.39 17.38
C THR A 9 7.82 13.80 16.55
N GLY A 10 7.62 14.62 15.52
CA GLY A 10 8.69 15.26 14.75
C GLY A 10 9.10 14.54 13.46
N HIS A 11 8.40 13.47 13.07
CA HIS A 11 8.62 12.82 11.79
C HIS A 11 7.98 13.61 10.63
N ARG A 12 8.43 13.33 9.40
CA ARG A 12 7.87 13.89 8.16
C ARG A 12 7.05 12.81 7.46
N PRO A 13 5.73 12.75 7.64
CA PRO A 13 4.92 11.70 7.06
C PRO A 13 4.74 11.89 5.55
N VAL A 14 4.72 10.76 4.84
CA VAL A 14 4.29 10.69 3.45
C VAL A 14 2.99 9.90 3.40
N ALA A 15 1.93 10.54 2.92
CA ALA A 15 0.66 9.89 2.62
C ALA A 15 0.69 9.45 1.15
N LEU A 16 0.71 8.14 0.92
CA LEU A 16 0.69 7.60 -0.44
C LEU A 16 -0.74 7.31 -0.88
N VAL A 17 -1.13 7.87 -1.99
CA VAL A 17 -2.41 7.60 -2.66
C VAL A 17 -2.19 6.54 -3.73
N GLY A 18 -3.10 5.59 -3.79
CA GLY A 18 -3.03 4.45 -4.69
C GLY A 18 -3.66 4.69 -6.07
N GLY A 19 -3.34 5.79 -6.77
CA GLY A 19 -3.89 6.07 -8.10
C GLY A 19 -3.50 5.06 -9.18
N GLY A 20 -2.35 4.39 -9.02
CA GLY A 20 -1.93 3.26 -9.85
C GLY A 20 -2.45 1.92 -9.34
N THR A 21 -2.21 1.62 -8.06
CA THR A 21 -2.64 0.35 -7.45
C THR A 21 -4.15 0.23 -7.30
N GLY A 22 -4.88 1.34 -7.28
CA GLY A 22 -6.35 1.34 -7.28
C GLY A 22 -6.97 0.70 -8.52
N LEU A 23 -6.26 0.72 -9.66
CA LEU A 23 -6.68 0.03 -10.89
C LEU A 23 -6.64 -1.49 -10.77
N ILE A 24 -5.83 -2.01 -9.86
CA ILE A 24 -5.65 -3.46 -9.61
C ILE A 24 -6.54 -3.91 -8.44
N GLY A 25 -6.50 -3.17 -7.34
CA GLY A 25 -7.18 -3.49 -6.09
C GLY A 25 -6.40 -4.45 -5.18
N ASP A 26 -6.27 -4.06 -3.91
CA ASP A 26 -5.58 -4.86 -2.89
C ASP A 26 -6.44 -6.07 -2.48
N PRO A 27 -5.93 -7.32 -2.62
CA PRO A 27 -6.65 -8.52 -2.20
C PRO A 27 -6.66 -8.74 -0.68
N SER A 28 -5.83 -8.01 0.07
CA SER A 28 -5.64 -8.23 1.51
C SER A 28 -6.96 -8.12 2.30
N GLY A 29 -7.27 -9.18 3.07
CA GLY A 29 -8.48 -9.25 3.90
C GLY A 29 -9.80 -9.33 3.13
N LYS A 30 -9.78 -9.78 1.87
CA LYS A 30 -10.96 -10.05 1.03
C LYS A 30 -11.00 -11.53 0.64
N THR A 31 -12.22 -12.07 0.52
CA THR A 31 -12.48 -13.45 0.10
C THR A 31 -12.93 -13.55 -1.37
N ALA A 32 -13.31 -12.42 -1.98
CA ALA A 32 -13.74 -12.34 -3.38
C ALA A 32 -12.85 -11.38 -4.16
N GLU A 33 -12.74 -11.59 -5.48
CA GLU A 33 -12.03 -10.70 -6.38
C GLU A 33 -12.63 -9.29 -6.36
N ARG A 34 -11.78 -8.27 -6.42
CA ARG A 34 -12.23 -6.89 -6.46
C ARG A 34 -12.78 -6.53 -7.83
N GLN A 35 -13.88 -5.78 -7.84
CA GLN A 35 -14.32 -5.11 -9.06
C GLN A 35 -13.31 -4.02 -9.44
N LEU A 36 -12.92 -3.99 -10.70
CA LEU A 36 -12.04 -2.97 -11.24
C LEU A 36 -12.76 -1.63 -11.28
N VAL A 37 -12.11 -0.61 -10.76
CA VAL A 37 -12.63 0.76 -10.67
C VAL A 37 -12.09 1.56 -11.85
N SER A 38 -12.89 2.48 -12.42
CA SER A 38 -12.43 3.33 -13.52
C SER A 38 -11.34 4.31 -13.06
N ALA A 39 -10.52 4.78 -14.01
CA ALA A 39 -9.46 5.74 -13.71
C ALA A 39 -10.04 7.07 -13.19
N GLU A 40 -11.19 7.51 -13.71
CA GLU A 40 -11.89 8.73 -13.30
C GLU A 40 -12.37 8.62 -11.84
N GLU A 41 -12.92 7.47 -11.47
CA GLU A 41 -13.39 7.24 -10.11
C GLU A 41 -12.22 7.18 -9.11
N ILE A 42 -11.10 6.57 -9.48
CA ILE A 42 -9.88 6.57 -8.69
C ILE A 42 -9.37 7.99 -8.47
N GLU A 43 -9.34 8.82 -9.50
CA GLU A 43 -8.91 10.21 -9.39
C GLU A 43 -9.83 11.02 -8.46
N LYS A 44 -11.14 10.83 -8.59
CA LYS A 44 -12.12 11.45 -7.69
C LYS A 44 -11.91 11.04 -6.24
N ASN A 45 -11.71 9.75 -6.00
CA ASN A 45 -11.45 9.19 -4.66
C ASN A 45 -10.13 9.71 -4.08
N SER A 46 -9.08 9.81 -4.90
CA SER A 46 -7.78 10.36 -4.50
C SER A 46 -7.90 11.80 -4.02
N ARG A 47 -8.61 12.65 -4.76
CA ARG A 47 -8.87 14.05 -4.35
C ARG A 47 -9.72 14.16 -3.08
N ALA A 48 -10.67 13.24 -2.89
CA ALA A 48 -11.47 13.21 -1.66
C ALA A 48 -10.65 12.81 -0.43
N LEU A 49 -9.76 11.84 -0.59
CA LEU A 49 -8.81 11.42 0.46
C LEU A 49 -7.85 12.55 0.83
N GLU A 50 -7.37 13.32 -0.15
CA GLU A 50 -6.53 14.49 0.10
C GLU A 50 -7.19 15.47 1.07
N LYS A 51 -8.41 15.90 0.75
CA LYS A 51 -9.18 16.80 1.61
C LYS A 51 -9.44 16.25 3.01
N GLN A 52 -9.60 14.93 3.13
CA GLN A 52 -9.76 14.30 4.45
C GLN A 52 -8.46 14.32 5.25
N LEU A 53 -7.32 14.06 4.60
CA LEU A 53 -6.01 14.03 5.24
C LEU A 53 -5.56 15.41 5.73
N GLU A 54 -5.96 16.50 5.03
CA GLU A 54 -5.72 17.89 5.46
C GLU A 54 -6.27 18.22 6.85
N ARG A 55 -7.26 17.46 7.33
CA ARG A 55 -7.81 17.61 8.68
C ARG A 55 -6.92 17.01 9.77
N PHE A 56 -6.02 16.11 9.42
CA PHE A 56 -5.24 15.33 10.37
C PHE A 56 -3.73 15.57 10.27
N LEU A 57 -3.26 16.00 9.10
CA LEU A 57 -1.86 16.21 8.80
C LEU A 57 -1.62 17.69 8.47
N ASP A 58 -0.51 18.20 8.96
CA ASP A 58 -0.04 19.54 8.59
C ASP A 58 0.84 19.41 7.34
N PHE A 59 0.42 20.07 6.27
CA PHE A 59 1.13 20.13 4.97
C PHE A 59 2.00 21.39 4.85
N LYS A 60 2.20 22.15 5.94
CA LYS A 60 2.99 23.38 5.98
C LYS A 60 4.13 23.27 6.99
N GLY A 61 5.11 24.16 6.85
CA GLY A 61 6.22 24.24 7.81
C GLY A 61 7.31 23.19 7.66
N PRO A 62 8.27 23.14 8.60
CA PRO A 62 9.51 22.35 8.45
C PRO A 62 9.30 20.83 8.55
N LYS A 63 8.19 20.39 9.13
CA LYS A 63 7.78 18.98 9.26
C LYS A 63 6.54 18.67 8.44
N ALA A 64 6.32 19.45 7.38
CA ALA A 64 5.18 19.28 6.49
C ALA A 64 5.04 17.82 6.02
N ALA A 65 3.83 17.30 6.08
CA ALA A 65 3.46 16.06 5.43
C ALA A 65 3.59 16.23 3.90
N ARG A 66 3.82 15.13 3.20
CA ARG A 66 3.75 15.09 1.74
C ARG A 66 2.67 14.13 1.32
N MET A 67 1.96 14.49 0.25
CA MET A 67 1.08 13.55 -0.43
C MET A 67 1.66 13.21 -1.79
N LEU A 68 1.71 11.93 -2.09
CA LEU A 68 2.23 11.38 -3.33
C LEU A 68 1.23 10.39 -3.90
N ASP A 69 1.19 10.28 -5.22
CA ASP A 69 0.36 9.33 -5.94
C ASP A 69 1.28 8.32 -6.66
N ASN A 70 1.09 7.04 -6.37
CA ASN A 70 1.87 5.98 -7.00
C ASN A 70 1.61 5.82 -8.50
N ALA A 71 0.54 6.42 -9.03
CA ALA A 71 0.32 6.50 -10.47
C ALA A 71 1.50 7.15 -11.20
N THR A 72 2.22 8.07 -10.55
CA THR A 72 3.35 8.78 -11.14
C THR A 72 4.53 7.89 -11.52
N TRP A 73 4.71 6.77 -10.86
CA TRP A 73 5.76 5.79 -11.19
C TRP A 73 5.23 4.46 -11.68
N LEU A 74 3.99 4.06 -11.34
CA LEU A 74 3.44 2.79 -11.80
C LEU A 74 2.91 2.86 -13.23
N ARG A 75 2.24 3.96 -13.63
CA ARG A 75 1.69 4.09 -14.99
C ARG A 75 2.74 4.07 -16.11
N PRO A 76 3.90 4.76 -15.99
CA PRO A 76 4.92 4.70 -17.03
C PRO A 76 5.77 3.42 -16.99
N LEU A 77 5.56 2.54 -16.02
CA LEU A 77 6.36 1.34 -15.82
C LEU A 77 6.07 0.31 -16.91
N LYS A 78 7.11 -0.12 -17.61
CA LYS A 78 6.98 -1.13 -18.65
C LYS A 78 6.98 -2.53 -18.04
N ALA A 79 6.06 -3.38 -18.50
CA ALA A 79 5.85 -4.71 -17.92
C ALA A 79 7.11 -5.58 -17.92
N VAL A 80 7.86 -5.61 -19.03
CA VAL A 80 9.09 -6.41 -19.14
C VAL A 80 10.17 -5.91 -18.18
N GLU A 81 10.34 -4.59 -18.09
CA GLU A 81 11.30 -3.96 -17.17
C GLU A 81 10.92 -4.25 -15.71
N PHE A 82 9.64 -4.16 -15.37
CA PHE A 82 9.15 -4.50 -14.04
C PHE A 82 9.43 -5.96 -13.67
N MET A 83 9.14 -6.91 -14.56
CA MET A 83 9.44 -8.32 -14.33
C MET A 83 10.94 -8.58 -14.17
N ARG A 84 11.78 -7.94 -14.99
CA ARG A 84 13.23 -8.08 -14.93
C ARG A 84 13.82 -7.47 -13.65
N ASP A 85 13.39 -6.27 -13.27
CA ASP A 85 14.08 -5.47 -12.25
C ASP A 85 13.46 -5.62 -10.85
N VAL A 86 12.17 -5.90 -10.79
CA VAL A 86 11.43 -6.12 -9.54
C VAL A 86 11.11 -7.60 -9.35
N GLY A 87 10.51 -8.25 -10.36
CA GLY A 87 10.07 -9.64 -10.29
C GLY A 87 11.17 -10.61 -9.91
N LYS A 88 12.40 -10.42 -10.41
CA LYS A 88 13.56 -11.27 -10.08
C LYS A 88 13.86 -11.38 -8.59
N HIS A 89 13.42 -10.42 -7.78
CA HIS A 89 13.65 -10.41 -6.33
C HIS A 89 12.63 -11.23 -5.56
N PHE A 90 11.57 -11.73 -6.21
CA PHE A 90 10.50 -12.49 -5.58
C PHE A 90 10.45 -13.92 -6.14
N THR A 91 10.60 -14.92 -5.28
CA THR A 91 10.33 -16.30 -5.68
C THR A 91 8.85 -16.60 -5.58
N VAL A 92 8.34 -17.47 -6.45
CA VAL A 92 6.93 -17.91 -6.41
C VAL A 92 6.60 -18.53 -5.05
N ASN A 93 7.52 -19.34 -4.48
CA ASN A 93 7.32 -19.94 -3.16
C ASN A 93 7.15 -18.89 -2.06
N TYR A 94 7.93 -17.80 -2.09
CA TYR A 94 7.77 -16.69 -1.15
C TYR A 94 6.38 -16.02 -1.28
N MET A 95 5.93 -15.82 -2.50
CA MET A 95 4.61 -15.20 -2.76
C MET A 95 3.47 -16.13 -2.34
N LEU A 96 3.57 -17.42 -2.65
CA LEU A 96 2.58 -18.44 -2.26
C LEU A 96 2.47 -18.60 -0.73
N ALA A 97 3.54 -18.36 0.03
CA ALA A 97 3.52 -18.47 1.49
C ALA A 97 2.83 -17.32 2.23
N LYS A 98 2.35 -16.29 1.51
CA LYS A 98 1.65 -15.16 2.13
C LYS A 98 0.21 -15.54 2.50
N ASP A 99 -0.24 -15.14 3.70
CA ASP A 99 -1.59 -15.45 4.21
C ASP A 99 -2.69 -14.97 3.26
N SER A 100 -2.52 -13.80 2.64
CA SER A 100 -3.45 -13.24 1.66
C SER A 100 -3.57 -14.10 0.39
N VAL A 101 -2.54 -14.84 0.03
CA VAL A 101 -2.52 -15.78 -1.09
C VAL A 101 -3.06 -17.14 -0.66
N GLN A 102 -2.57 -17.67 0.47
CA GLN A 102 -2.99 -18.97 1.00
C GLN A 102 -4.51 -19.04 1.22
N SER A 103 -5.09 -17.99 1.76
CA SER A 103 -6.55 -17.92 2.01
C SER A 103 -7.41 -17.92 0.72
N ARG A 104 -6.79 -17.71 -0.44
CA ARG A 104 -7.47 -17.57 -1.74
C ARG A 104 -7.09 -18.67 -2.75
N ILE A 105 -6.05 -19.46 -2.47
CA ILE A 105 -5.46 -20.38 -3.46
C ILE A 105 -6.45 -21.46 -3.90
N GLU A 106 -7.27 -21.99 -2.99
CA GLU A 106 -8.27 -23.02 -3.28
C GLU A 106 -9.45 -22.46 -4.10
N GLY A 107 -9.87 -21.23 -3.80
CA GLY A 107 -10.95 -20.54 -4.50
C GLY A 107 -10.52 -19.90 -5.83
N GLY A 108 -9.22 -19.96 -6.14
CA GLY A 108 -8.60 -19.26 -7.24
C GLY A 108 -8.26 -17.80 -6.91
N ILE A 109 -7.03 -17.40 -7.23
CA ILE A 109 -6.56 -16.02 -7.16
C ILE A 109 -6.13 -15.60 -8.56
N SER A 110 -6.59 -14.44 -9.05
CA SER A 110 -6.16 -13.95 -10.35
C SER A 110 -4.69 -13.55 -10.33
N PHE A 111 -4.02 -13.60 -11.48
CA PHE A 111 -2.64 -13.12 -11.59
C PHE A 111 -2.52 -11.65 -11.17
N THR A 112 -3.53 -10.86 -11.45
CA THR A 112 -3.63 -9.45 -11.07
C THR A 112 -3.56 -9.27 -9.55
N GLU A 113 -4.40 -9.98 -8.80
CA GLU A 113 -4.37 -9.94 -7.34
C GLU A 113 -3.10 -10.56 -6.76
N PHE A 114 -2.63 -11.68 -7.33
CA PHE A 114 -1.40 -12.34 -6.91
C PHE A 114 -0.17 -11.43 -7.04
N SER A 115 -0.12 -10.63 -8.10
CA SER A 115 0.99 -9.70 -8.35
C SER A 115 0.91 -8.40 -7.56
N TYR A 116 -0.22 -8.10 -6.89
CA TYR A 116 -0.43 -6.84 -6.16
C TYR A 116 0.70 -6.54 -5.15
N MET A 117 1.14 -7.55 -4.40
CA MET A 117 2.20 -7.35 -3.40
C MET A 117 3.51 -6.79 -3.99
N LEU A 118 3.81 -7.11 -5.26
CA LEU A 118 4.99 -6.60 -5.96
C LEU A 118 4.85 -5.10 -6.25
N LEU A 119 3.65 -4.65 -6.59
CA LEU A 119 3.37 -3.24 -6.85
C LEU A 119 3.52 -2.41 -5.57
N GLN A 120 2.95 -2.86 -4.46
CA GLN A 120 3.11 -2.17 -3.18
C GLN A 120 4.56 -2.24 -2.65
N ALA A 121 5.26 -3.35 -2.88
CA ALA A 121 6.68 -3.44 -2.56
C ALA A 121 7.51 -2.44 -3.38
N TYR A 122 7.17 -2.27 -4.66
CA TYR A 122 7.80 -1.28 -5.54
C TYR A 122 7.50 0.15 -5.10
N ASP A 123 6.28 0.44 -4.63
CA ASP A 123 5.93 1.73 -4.03
C ASP A 123 6.88 2.07 -2.87
N PHE A 124 7.13 1.11 -1.98
CA PHE A 124 8.03 1.35 -0.86
C PHE A 124 9.48 1.58 -1.32
N LEU A 125 9.94 0.84 -2.31
CA LEU A 125 11.26 1.04 -2.91
C LEU A 125 11.38 2.44 -3.54
N GLU A 126 10.39 2.87 -4.31
CA GLU A 126 10.37 4.20 -4.93
C GLU A 126 10.32 5.32 -3.89
N LEU A 127 9.51 5.17 -2.85
CA LEU A 127 9.46 6.10 -1.72
C LEU A 127 10.80 6.16 -0.96
N ASN A 128 11.46 5.02 -0.78
CA ASN A 128 12.80 5.00 -0.17
C ASN A 128 13.82 5.71 -1.04
N ARG A 129 13.82 5.46 -2.34
CA ARG A 129 14.75 6.06 -3.30
C ARG A 129 14.56 7.57 -3.47
N ARG A 130 13.31 8.00 -3.65
CA ARG A 130 12.96 9.39 -4.00
C ARG A 130 12.82 10.29 -2.78
N GLU A 131 12.30 9.76 -1.68
CA GLU A 131 11.90 10.55 -0.51
C GLU A 131 12.67 10.21 0.76
N GLY A 132 13.52 9.18 0.71
CA GLY A 132 14.24 8.69 1.88
C GLY A 132 13.33 8.06 2.93
N VAL A 133 12.14 7.56 2.55
CA VAL A 133 11.22 6.90 3.46
C VAL A 133 11.83 5.60 3.95
N THR A 134 11.95 5.45 5.26
CA THR A 134 12.54 4.28 5.92
C THR A 134 11.54 3.48 6.76
N LEU A 135 10.34 4.00 6.99
CA LEU A 135 9.28 3.33 7.75
C LEU A 135 7.98 3.32 6.95
N GLN A 136 7.42 2.14 6.70
CA GLN A 136 6.05 2.00 6.20
C GLN A 136 5.13 1.55 7.32
N ILE A 137 3.96 2.20 7.44
CA ILE A 137 2.93 1.85 8.42
C ILE A 137 1.64 1.45 7.72
N GLY A 138 0.87 0.56 8.35
CA GLY A 138 -0.43 0.11 7.84
C GLY A 138 -1.28 -0.59 8.88
N GLY A 139 -2.43 -1.09 8.46
CA GLY A 139 -3.22 -2.03 9.26
C GLY A 139 -2.54 -3.40 9.32
N SER A 140 -2.94 -4.23 10.28
CA SER A 140 -2.37 -5.57 10.44
C SER A 140 -2.56 -6.46 9.21
N ASP A 141 -3.60 -6.22 8.41
CA ASP A 141 -3.84 -6.90 7.13
C ASP A 141 -2.80 -6.54 6.04
N GLN A 142 -2.03 -5.47 6.22
CA GLN A 142 -0.99 -5.02 5.30
C GLN A 142 0.40 -5.61 5.59
N TRP A 143 0.55 -6.42 6.64
CA TRP A 143 1.85 -6.95 7.04
C TRP A 143 2.59 -7.66 5.90
N GLY A 144 1.89 -8.51 5.16
CA GLY A 144 2.45 -9.24 4.02
C GLY A 144 2.99 -8.34 2.92
N ASN A 145 2.24 -7.30 2.55
CA ASN A 145 2.63 -6.34 1.52
C ASN A 145 3.79 -5.45 1.99
N ILE A 146 3.74 -4.95 3.24
CA ILE A 146 4.80 -4.09 3.79
C ILE A 146 6.12 -4.85 3.90
N THR A 147 6.10 -6.10 4.40
CA THR A 147 7.31 -6.93 4.51
C THR A 147 7.89 -7.31 3.15
N ALA A 148 7.07 -7.44 2.11
CA ALA A 148 7.56 -7.61 0.74
C ALA A 148 8.37 -6.38 0.28
N GLY A 149 7.93 -5.17 0.65
CA GLY A 149 8.67 -3.93 0.39
C GLY A 149 10.01 -3.86 1.11
N LEU A 150 10.08 -4.31 2.39
CA LEU A 150 11.35 -4.41 3.13
C LEU A 150 12.34 -5.32 2.40
N GLU A 151 11.89 -6.51 1.97
CA GLU A 151 12.72 -7.45 1.25
C GLU A 151 13.19 -6.90 -0.09
N LEU A 152 12.33 -6.18 -0.81
CA LEU A 152 12.71 -5.57 -2.08
C LEU A 152 13.79 -4.50 -1.88
N ILE A 153 13.64 -3.60 -0.92
CA ILE A 153 14.64 -2.56 -0.59
C ILE A 153 15.97 -3.22 -0.23
N ARG A 154 15.94 -4.26 0.62
CA ARG A 154 17.15 -4.98 1.02
C ARG A 154 17.83 -5.67 -0.15
N ARG A 155 17.07 -6.32 -1.04
CA ARG A 155 17.62 -7.10 -2.17
C ARG A 155 18.06 -6.23 -3.33
N ALA A 156 17.34 -5.14 -3.60
CA ALA A 156 17.63 -4.27 -4.73
C ALA A 156 18.74 -3.25 -4.40
N ASP A 157 18.68 -2.62 -3.22
CA ASP A 157 19.53 -1.47 -2.86
C ASP A 157 20.46 -1.74 -1.66
N GLY A 158 20.39 -2.91 -1.03
CA GLY A 158 21.21 -3.24 0.16
C GLY A 158 20.89 -2.38 1.39
N LYS A 159 19.74 -1.67 1.39
CA LYS A 159 19.34 -0.75 2.46
C LYS A 159 18.43 -1.43 3.48
N THR A 160 18.35 -0.79 4.65
CA THR A 160 17.43 -1.19 5.73
C THR A 160 16.23 -0.26 5.76
N ALA A 161 15.04 -0.85 5.90
CA ALA A 161 13.80 -0.15 6.15
C ALA A 161 13.00 -0.88 7.25
N HIS A 162 11.93 -0.27 7.73
CA HIS A 162 11.15 -0.74 8.88
C HIS A 162 9.66 -0.83 8.54
N ALA A 163 8.97 -1.71 9.25
CA ALA A 163 7.53 -1.92 9.15
C ALA A 163 6.88 -1.75 10.53
N LEU A 164 5.73 -1.12 10.56
CA LEU A 164 4.88 -1.04 11.74
C LEU A 164 3.43 -1.27 11.32
N THR A 165 2.78 -2.26 11.90
CA THR A 165 1.34 -2.45 11.69
C THR A 165 0.57 -2.17 12.98
N MET A 166 -0.65 -1.68 12.80
CA MET A 166 -1.58 -1.41 13.88
C MET A 166 -2.79 -2.33 13.76
N PRO A 167 -3.42 -2.72 14.87
CA PRO A 167 -4.68 -3.44 14.83
C PRO A 167 -5.72 -2.70 13.99
N LEU A 168 -6.52 -3.46 13.25
CA LEU A 168 -7.62 -2.88 12.48
C LEU A 168 -8.68 -2.33 13.43
N VAL A 169 -9.22 -1.17 13.10
CA VAL A 169 -10.37 -0.62 13.80
C VAL A 169 -11.61 -1.41 13.39
N THR A 170 -12.32 -1.94 14.39
CA THR A 170 -13.54 -2.72 14.21
C THR A 170 -14.72 -2.02 14.88
N THR A 171 -15.93 -2.31 14.41
CA THR A 171 -17.16 -1.97 15.14
C THR A 171 -17.24 -2.81 16.42
N ALA A 172 -18.17 -2.47 17.33
CA ALA A 172 -18.45 -3.26 18.53
C ALA A 172 -18.87 -4.72 18.19
N THR A 173 -19.37 -4.96 16.98
CA THR A 173 -19.76 -6.29 16.46
C THR A 173 -18.60 -7.03 15.77
N GLY A 174 -17.38 -6.49 15.79
CA GLY A 174 -16.19 -7.10 15.18
C GLY A 174 -16.03 -6.87 13.66
N THR A 175 -16.93 -6.13 13.03
CA THR A 175 -16.83 -5.82 11.59
C THR A 175 -15.75 -4.76 11.34
N LYS A 176 -14.89 -4.98 10.35
CA LYS A 176 -13.81 -4.05 10.01
C LYS A 176 -14.36 -2.71 9.50
N PHE A 177 -13.91 -1.59 10.07
CA PHE A 177 -14.21 -0.24 9.56
C PHE A 177 -13.58 -0.04 8.17
N GLY A 178 -14.31 0.66 7.29
CA GLY A 178 -13.81 1.05 5.97
C GLY A 178 -13.94 -0.02 4.87
N LYS A 179 -14.47 -1.21 5.19
CA LYS A 179 -14.78 -2.27 4.20
C LYS A 179 -16.26 -2.66 4.19
N THR A 180 -17.10 -1.90 4.86
CA THR A 180 -18.55 -2.11 4.91
C THR A 180 -19.26 -1.21 3.91
N GLU A 181 -20.21 -1.76 3.17
CA GLU A 181 -21.08 -1.01 2.25
C GLU A 181 -22.07 -0.11 2.99
N ALA A 182 -22.24 -0.29 4.29
CA ALA A 182 -23.09 0.53 5.16
C ALA A 182 -22.31 0.93 6.43
N GLY A 183 -22.32 2.23 6.77
CA GLY A 183 -21.77 2.74 8.03
C GLY A 183 -20.31 3.18 7.98
N ALA A 184 -19.82 3.63 6.83
CA ALA A 184 -18.56 4.40 6.78
C ALA A 184 -18.80 5.77 7.46
N VAL A 185 -17.92 6.14 8.40
CA VAL A 185 -17.91 7.43 9.08
C VAL A 185 -17.37 8.50 8.15
#